data_44299bb75df3e80b2a304663af3619c3
#
_entry.id   44299bb75df3e80b2a304663af3619c3
#
_cell.length_a   1.000
_cell.length_b   1.000
_cell.length_c   1.000
_cell.angle_alpha   90.00
_cell.angle_beta   90.00
_cell.angle_gamma   90.00
#
_symmetry.space_group_name_H-M   'P 1'
#
loop_
_entity.id
_entity.type
_entity.pdbx_description
1 polymer ?
#
loop_
_entity_poly.entity_id
_entity_poly.type
_entity_poly.pdbx_seq_one_letter_code
_entity_poly.pdbx_strand_id
1 'polypeptide(L)'
;MPGGRLTHEERRRIAAGLAAGLGYAEIARELGRPRSTISREVARNGGVRGYRANQAQQATAWRARRRKPGGHPEIPAVGTDGRDLRTVREFEERFVDMMVETGLPAMMARILACLFTSDTGSTTAAELVARLQVSPASVSKAVGWLEQRGLVGRERDGRRDRYVIDEHVWYQAWLASVGSMARWADLTRQGADLLGGATPAGARLGATSRFFQHLGRDMVQAAEHWRQTLSNQP
;
A
#
# COMPACT_ATOMS: atom_id res chain seq x y z
N MET A 1 24.85 -23.84 23.37
CA MET A 1 23.74 -23.94 22.38
C MET A 1 23.58 -22.62 21.69
N PRO A 2 23.83 -22.45 20.38
CA PRO A 2 23.67 -21.18 19.70
C PRO A 2 22.20 -20.99 19.27
N GLY A 3 21.35 -20.57 20.21
CA GLY A 3 19.93 -20.27 19.97
C GLY A 3 19.62 -18.82 19.68
N GLY A 4 20.62 -17.98 19.43
CA GLY A 4 20.45 -16.54 19.21
C GLY A 4 19.99 -16.18 17.78
N ARG A 5 19.55 -14.92 17.60
CA ARG A 5 19.24 -14.33 16.28
C ARG A 5 20.45 -14.36 15.37
N LEU A 6 20.23 -14.54 14.05
CA LEU A 6 21.29 -14.43 13.06
C LEU A 6 21.95 -13.06 13.12
N THR A 7 23.29 -13.05 13.13
CA THR A 7 24.10 -11.84 13.05
C THR A 7 24.12 -11.28 11.62
N HIS A 8 24.62 -10.06 11.46
CA HIS A 8 24.81 -9.48 10.13
C HIS A 8 25.84 -10.27 9.30
N GLU A 9 26.89 -10.76 9.93
CA GLU A 9 27.90 -11.58 9.28
C GLU A 9 27.35 -12.93 8.79
N GLU A 10 26.54 -13.60 9.61
CA GLU A 10 25.85 -14.83 9.20
C GLU A 10 24.93 -14.58 8.01
N ARG A 11 24.24 -13.42 7.95
CA ARG A 11 23.41 -13.03 6.79
C ARG A 11 24.23 -12.79 5.53
N ARG A 12 25.43 -12.21 5.66
CA ARG A 12 26.34 -12.06 4.52
C ARG A 12 26.80 -13.42 3.99
N ARG A 13 27.11 -14.37 4.86
CA ARG A 13 27.49 -15.73 4.46
C ARG A 13 26.29 -16.46 3.81
N ILE A 14 25.07 -16.28 4.31
CA ILE A 14 23.86 -16.82 3.65
C ILE A 14 23.74 -16.24 2.23
N ALA A 15 23.91 -14.93 2.06
CA ALA A 15 23.83 -14.30 0.74
C ALA A 15 24.90 -14.80 -0.22
N ALA A 16 26.15 -14.95 0.26
CA ALA A 16 27.27 -15.50 -0.51
C ALA A 16 27.03 -16.97 -0.91
N GLY A 17 26.59 -17.81 0.02
CA GLY A 17 26.26 -19.20 -0.26
C GLY A 17 25.14 -19.36 -1.29
N LEU A 18 24.08 -18.57 -1.18
CA LEU A 18 23.00 -18.56 -2.18
C LEU A 18 23.49 -18.10 -3.56
N ALA A 19 24.37 -17.09 -3.62
CA ALA A 19 24.97 -16.62 -4.87
C ALA A 19 25.90 -17.67 -5.50
N ALA A 20 26.57 -18.50 -4.67
CA ALA A 20 27.38 -19.63 -5.09
C ALA A 20 26.54 -20.89 -5.44
N GLY A 21 25.22 -20.83 -5.33
CA GLY A 21 24.31 -21.95 -5.65
C GLY A 21 24.21 -23.02 -4.55
N LEU A 22 24.74 -22.76 -3.33
CA LEU A 22 24.68 -23.70 -2.23
C LEU A 22 23.24 -23.91 -1.73
N GLY A 23 22.93 -25.15 -1.36
CA GLY A 23 21.66 -25.51 -0.76
C GLY A 23 21.56 -25.07 0.71
N TYR A 24 20.33 -24.92 1.23
CA TYR A 24 20.09 -24.53 2.63
C TYR A 24 20.77 -25.44 3.67
N ALA A 25 20.95 -26.73 3.35
CA ALA A 25 21.60 -27.67 4.23
C ALA A 25 23.11 -27.42 4.34
N GLU A 26 23.75 -27.05 3.24
CA GLU A 26 25.18 -26.73 3.16
C GLU A 26 25.47 -25.42 3.89
N ILE A 27 24.72 -24.36 3.60
CA ILE A 27 24.81 -23.09 4.29
C ILE A 27 24.57 -23.25 5.80
N ALA A 28 23.61 -24.09 6.18
CA ALA A 28 23.31 -24.36 7.58
C ALA A 28 24.48 -25.05 8.30
N ARG A 29 25.15 -26.00 7.62
CA ARG A 29 26.33 -26.70 8.14
C ARG A 29 27.51 -25.74 8.34
N GLU A 30 27.80 -24.88 7.36
CA GLU A 30 28.87 -23.89 7.44
C GLU A 30 28.68 -22.87 8.57
N LEU A 31 27.41 -22.54 8.86
CA LEU A 31 27.07 -21.56 9.90
C LEU A 31 26.83 -22.20 11.28
N GLY A 32 26.85 -23.52 11.40
CA GLY A 32 26.51 -24.23 12.63
C GLY A 32 25.06 -23.94 13.09
N ARG A 33 24.14 -23.71 12.15
CA ARG A 33 22.75 -23.37 12.43
C ARG A 33 21.78 -24.42 11.89
N PRO A 34 20.60 -24.59 12.49
CA PRO A 34 19.57 -25.48 11.94
C PRO A 34 19.17 -25.04 10.52
N ARG A 35 18.96 -26.02 9.61
CA ARG A 35 18.45 -25.78 8.23
C ARG A 35 17.17 -24.96 8.23
N SER A 36 16.27 -25.23 9.19
CA SER A 36 15.01 -24.49 9.33
C SER A 36 15.20 -22.99 9.62
N THR A 37 16.31 -22.62 10.30
CA THR A 37 16.67 -21.23 10.54
C THR A 37 17.04 -20.52 9.24
N ILE A 38 17.85 -21.15 8.40
CA ILE A 38 18.27 -20.61 7.11
C ILE A 38 17.07 -20.49 6.16
N SER A 39 16.29 -21.57 6.02
CA SER A 39 15.09 -21.60 5.17
C SER A 39 14.08 -20.49 5.54
N ARG A 40 13.76 -20.34 6.83
CA ARG A 40 12.85 -19.30 7.30
C ARG A 40 13.41 -17.88 7.09
N GLU A 41 14.71 -17.68 7.30
CA GLU A 41 15.37 -16.38 7.09
C GLU A 41 15.30 -15.98 5.61
N VAL A 42 15.64 -16.89 4.69
CA VAL A 42 15.60 -16.64 3.25
C VAL A 42 14.17 -16.42 2.77
N ALA A 43 13.23 -17.26 3.16
CA ALA A 43 11.82 -17.12 2.79
C ALA A 43 11.22 -15.78 3.21
N ARG A 44 11.58 -15.29 4.41
CA ARG A 44 11.09 -14.02 4.96
C ARG A 44 11.71 -12.76 4.33
N ASN A 45 12.82 -12.90 3.61
CA ASN A 45 13.63 -11.79 3.13
C ASN A 45 13.89 -11.85 1.61
N GLY A 46 12.89 -12.26 0.83
CA GLY A 46 12.91 -12.18 -0.63
C GLY A 46 13.19 -13.47 -1.37
N GLY A 47 13.28 -14.62 -0.68
CA GLY A 47 13.55 -15.91 -1.30
C GLY A 47 14.96 -16.04 -1.85
N VAL A 48 15.28 -17.17 -2.52
CA VAL A 48 16.63 -17.49 -3.01
C VAL A 48 17.18 -16.41 -3.96
N ARG A 49 16.35 -15.91 -4.87
CA ARG A 49 16.77 -14.93 -5.88
C ARG A 49 16.79 -13.48 -5.39
N GLY A 50 16.07 -13.18 -4.31
CA GLY A 50 15.90 -11.82 -3.81
C GLY A 50 16.58 -11.55 -2.46
N TYR A 51 17.24 -12.53 -1.86
CA TYR A 51 17.85 -12.38 -0.55
C TYR A 51 19.04 -11.41 -0.56
N ARG A 52 18.96 -10.39 0.30
CA ARG A 52 20.02 -9.39 0.50
C ARG A 52 20.29 -9.23 1.99
N ALA A 53 21.53 -9.50 2.43
CA ALA A 53 21.94 -9.50 3.84
C ALA A 53 21.63 -8.15 4.55
N ASN A 54 21.88 -7.03 3.88
CA ASN A 54 21.60 -5.70 4.45
C ASN A 54 20.12 -5.46 4.67
N GLN A 55 19.27 -5.83 3.71
CA GLN A 55 17.81 -5.72 3.85
C GLN A 55 17.27 -6.64 4.93
N ALA A 56 17.77 -7.88 5.01
CA ALA A 56 17.41 -8.83 6.05
C ALA A 56 17.82 -8.35 7.45
N GLN A 57 18.98 -7.70 7.57
CA GLN A 57 19.46 -7.09 8.80
C GLN A 57 18.57 -5.91 9.23
N GLN A 58 18.28 -5.00 8.32
CA GLN A 58 17.40 -3.86 8.58
C GLN A 58 15.99 -4.33 8.97
N ALA A 59 15.42 -5.29 8.25
CA ALA A 59 14.13 -5.87 8.57
C ALA A 59 14.11 -6.55 9.95
N THR A 60 15.23 -7.15 10.36
CA THR A 60 15.36 -7.77 11.69
C THR A 60 15.52 -6.73 12.79
N ALA A 61 16.33 -5.70 12.57
CA ALA A 61 16.49 -4.59 13.52
C ALA A 61 15.15 -3.85 13.73
N TRP A 62 14.42 -3.66 12.65
CA TRP A 62 13.10 -3.04 12.69
C TRP A 62 12.05 -3.90 13.43
N ARG A 63 12.01 -5.21 13.15
CA ARG A 63 11.17 -6.18 13.89
C ARG A 63 11.57 -6.28 15.38
N ALA A 64 12.85 -6.11 15.70
CA ALA A 64 13.33 -6.10 17.09
C ALA A 64 12.87 -4.85 17.85
N ARG A 65 12.84 -3.69 17.20
CA ARG A 65 12.29 -2.45 17.78
C ARG A 65 10.78 -2.56 18.03
N ARG A 66 10.03 -3.25 17.14
CA ARG A 66 8.59 -3.54 17.33
C ARG A 66 8.32 -4.54 18.47
N ARG A 67 9.28 -5.40 18.82
CA ARG A 67 9.13 -6.47 19.80
C ARG A 67 9.61 -6.11 21.21
N LYS A 68 10.17 -4.93 21.44
CA LYS A 68 10.22 -4.39 22.80
C LYS A 68 8.76 -4.14 23.20
N PRO A 69 8.28 -4.75 24.30
CA PRO A 69 7.14 -4.23 25.00
C PRO A 69 7.65 -2.96 25.72
N GLY A 70 7.86 -1.90 24.97
CA GLY A 70 7.70 -0.59 25.51
C GLY A 70 6.23 -0.57 25.86
N GLY A 71 5.93 -0.37 27.14
CA GLY A 71 4.58 -0.08 27.55
C GLY A 71 4.00 0.88 26.53
N HIS A 72 2.81 0.59 26.01
CA HIS A 72 2.09 1.61 25.27
C HIS A 72 2.25 2.88 26.11
N PRO A 73 2.80 3.99 25.57
CA PRO A 73 2.66 5.24 26.27
C PRO A 73 1.17 5.29 26.57
N GLU A 74 0.84 5.45 27.83
CA GLU A 74 -0.54 5.63 28.28
C GLU A 74 -1.07 6.79 27.45
N ILE A 75 -1.89 6.45 26.47
CA ILE A 75 -2.41 7.44 25.53
C ILE A 75 -3.40 8.21 26.38
N PRO A 76 -3.28 9.54 26.48
CA PRO A 76 -4.28 10.33 27.18
C PRO A 76 -5.65 9.85 26.70
N ALA A 77 -6.55 9.54 27.62
CA ALA A 77 -7.88 9.03 27.27
C ALA A 77 -8.66 10.03 26.39
N VAL A 78 -8.26 11.32 26.46
CA VAL A 78 -8.89 12.44 25.75
C VAL A 78 -7.79 13.19 25.00
N GLY A 79 -7.98 13.42 23.70
CA GLY A 79 -7.12 14.28 22.87
C GLY A 79 -7.21 15.76 23.31
N THR A 80 -6.30 16.57 22.81
CA THR A 80 -6.26 18.03 23.06
C THR A 80 -7.53 18.77 22.59
N ASP A 81 -8.31 18.12 21.72
CA ASP A 81 -9.59 18.56 21.15
C ASP A 81 -10.82 17.99 21.86
N GLY A 82 -10.63 17.32 22.99
CA GLY A 82 -11.71 16.71 23.80
C GLY A 82 -12.24 15.38 23.25
N ARG A 83 -11.67 14.83 22.17
CA ARG A 83 -12.10 13.55 21.59
C ARG A 83 -11.53 12.35 22.36
N ASP A 84 -12.35 11.32 22.54
CA ASP A 84 -11.87 10.03 23.02
C ASP A 84 -11.00 9.35 21.96
N LEU A 85 -9.70 9.34 22.20
CA LEU A 85 -8.71 8.76 21.27
C LEU A 85 -8.91 7.25 21.05
N ARG A 86 -9.53 6.56 22.00
CA ARG A 86 -9.86 5.14 21.85
C ARG A 86 -10.97 4.97 20.81
N THR A 87 -12.05 5.71 20.95
CA THR A 87 -13.17 5.70 20.01
C THR A 87 -12.73 6.09 18.60
N VAL A 88 -11.84 7.09 18.47
CA VAL A 88 -11.28 7.48 17.17
C VAL A 88 -10.49 6.33 16.54
N ARG A 89 -9.67 5.62 17.31
CA ARG A 89 -8.92 4.46 16.81
C ARG A 89 -9.82 3.31 16.38
N GLU A 90 -10.82 2.97 17.19
CA GLU A 90 -11.78 1.92 16.85
C GLU A 90 -12.55 2.27 15.57
N PHE A 91 -12.82 3.53 15.33
CA PHE A 91 -13.38 4.00 14.06
C PHE A 91 -12.36 3.85 12.91
N GLU A 92 -11.11 4.29 13.10
CA GLU A 92 -10.06 4.16 12.08
C GLU A 92 -9.84 2.71 11.65
N GLU A 93 -9.82 1.77 12.60
CA GLU A 93 -9.66 0.33 12.30
C GLU A 93 -10.82 -0.17 11.43
N ARG A 94 -12.06 0.12 11.81
CA ARG A 94 -13.25 -0.24 11.00
C ARG A 94 -13.24 0.42 9.62
N PHE A 95 -12.78 1.66 9.55
CA PHE A 95 -12.69 2.39 8.29
C PHE A 95 -11.62 1.79 7.36
N VAL A 96 -10.47 1.39 7.92
CA VAL A 96 -9.44 0.64 7.18
C VAL A 96 -9.98 -0.69 6.67
N ASP A 97 -10.67 -1.46 7.52
CA ASP A 97 -11.22 -2.76 7.15
C ASP A 97 -12.21 -2.62 5.99
N MET A 98 -13.13 -1.67 6.06
CA MET A 98 -14.09 -1.38 4.99
C MET A 98 -13.38 -1.01 3.68
N MET A 99 -12.36 -0.15 3.72
CA MET A 99 -11.58 0.21 2.53
C MET A 99 -10.84 -0.99 1.94
N VAL A 100 -10.32 -1.90 2.77
CA VAL A 100 -9.65 -3.12 2.33
C VAL A 100 -10.65 -4.09 1.69
N GLU A 101 -11.82 -4.26 2.26
CA GLU A 101 -12.90 -5.09 1.71
C GLU A 101 -13.36 -4.58 0.34
N THR A 102 -13.32 -3.28 0.11
CA THR A 102 -13.63 -2.66 -1.20
C THR A 102 -12.47 -2.73 -2.20
N GLY A 103 -11.34 -3.38 -1.84
CA GLY A 103 -10.23 -3.66 -2.74
C GLY A 103 -9.04 -2.71 -2.61
N LEU A 104 -9.05 -1.79 -1.65
CA LEU A 104 -7.89 -0.91 -1.42
C LEU A 104 -6.78 -1.70 -0.70
N PRO A 105 -5.51 -1.63 -1.14
CA PRO A 105 -4.43 -2.29 -0.42
C PRO A 105 -4.28 -1.75 1.01
N ALA A 106 -4.09 -2.62 1.98
CA ALA A 106 -4.14 -2.30 3.41
C ALA A 106 -3.25 -1.12 3.85
N MET A 107 -2.05 -0.95 3.26
CA MET A 107 -1.18 0.19 3.61
C MET A 107 -1.76 1.52 3.12
N MET A 108 -2.37 1.55 1.95
CA MET A 108 -3.05 2.70 1.37
C MET A 108 -4.28 3.08 2.20
N ALA A 109 -5.09 2.10 2.57
CA ALA A 109 -6.24 2.29 3.46
C ALA A 109 -5.83 2.92 4.81
N ARG A 110 -4.74 2.45 5.42
CA ARG A 110 -4.22 2.99 6.69
C ARG A 110 -3.75 4.44 6.56
N ILE A 111 -3.10 4.82 5.45
CA ILE A 111 -2.68 6.21 5.20
C ILE A 111 -3.91 7.10 5.00
N LEU A 112 -4.88 6.66 4.19
CA LEU A 112 -6.12 7.41 4.00
C LEU A 112 -6.88 7.58 5.31
N ALA A 113 -7.03 6.53 6.12
CA ALA A 113 -7.67 6.65 7.43
C ALA A 113 -6.98 7.72 8.30
N CYS A 114 -5.64 7.76 8.34
CA CYS A 114 -4.89 8.80 9.05
C CYS A 114 -5.18 10.21 8.55
N LEU A 115 -5.34 10.39 7.23
CA LEU A 115 -5.63 11.68 6.63
C LEU A 115 -7.09 12.11 6.88
N PHE A 116 -8.04 11.20 6.69
CA PHE A 116 -9.47 11.47 6.92
C PHE A 116 -9.81 11.78 8.37
N THR A 117 -9.06 11.22 9.33
CA THR A 117 -9.27 11.46 10.77
C THR A 117 -8.40 12.59 11.32
N SER A 118 -7.60 13.23 10.49
CA SER A 118 -6.85 14.44 10.81
C SER A 118 -7.72 15.67 10.61
N ASP A 119 -7.77 16.58 11.59
CA ASP A 119 -8.51 17.83 11.48
C ASP A 119 -8.00 18.74 10.35
N THR A 120 -6.72 18.62 10.03
CA THR A 120 -6.10 19.39 8.94
C THR A 120 -6.20 18.69 7.58
N GLY A 121 -6.69 17.44 7.53
CA GLY A 121 -6.65 16.64 6.32
C GLY A 121 -5.24 16.41 5.76
N SER A 122 -4.20 16.68 6.56
CA SER A 122 -2.82 16.69 6.09
C SER A 122 -1.87 16.02 7.07
N THR A 123 -0.77 15.45 6.55
CA THR A 123 0.28 14.80 7.36
C THR A 123 1.60 14.75 6.63
N THR A 124 2.70 14.62 7.36
CA THR A 124 4.05 14.43 6.80
C THR A 124 4.43 12.94 6.75
N ALA A 125 5.45 12.62 5.94
CA ALA A 125 6.01 11.26 5.91
C ALA A 125 6.50 10.80 7.30
N ALA A 126 7.10 11.70 8.09
CA ALA A 126 7.61 11.39 9.42
C ALA A 126 6.47 11.06 10.40
N GLU A 127 5.39 11.81 10.37
CA GLU A 127 4.19 11.56 11.18
C GLU A 127 3.53 10.24 10.81
N LEU A 128 3.39 9.92 9.51
CA LEU A 128 2.88 8.64 9.05
C LEU A 128 3.76 7.47 9.50
N VAL A 129 5.09 7.60 9.40
CA VAL A 129 6.04 6.60 9.90
C VAL A 129 5.85 6.36 11.40
N ALA A 130 5.73 7.43 12.18
CA ALA A 130 5.55 7.36 13.61
C ALA A 130 4.18 6.76 13.99
N ARG A 131 3.09 7.25 13.37
CA ARG A 131 1.72 6.80 13.68
C ARG A 131 1.46 5.36 13.26
N LEU A 132 1.87 4.99 12.03
CA LEU A 132 1.64 3.67 11.47
C LEU A 132 2.69 2.62 11.88
N GLN A 133 3.79 3.05 12.50
CA GLN A 133 4.92 2.20 12.91
C GLN A 133 5.48 1.39 11.74
N VAL A 134 5.65 2.03 10.58
CA VAL A 134 6.14 1.42 9.34
C VAL A 134 7.44 2.06 8.85
N SER A 135 8.13 1.46 7.88
CA SER A 135 9.34 2.04 7.34
C SER A 135 9.03 3.27 6.45
N PRO A 136 9.95 4.25 6.36
CA PRO A 136 9.81 5.37 5.42
C PRO A 136 9.58 4.92 3.97
N ALA A 137 10.25 3.85 3.54
CA ALA A 137 10.09 3.28 2.21
C ALA A 137 8.66 2.74 1.97
N SER A 138 8.04 2.15 3.00
CA SER A 138 6.64 1.68 2.91
C SER A 138 5.68 2.85 2.76
N VAL A 139 5.90 3.94 3.51
CA VAL A 139 5.09 5.16 3.40
C VAL A 139 5.26 5.76 2.00
N SER A 140 6.50 5.98 1.54
CA SER A 140 6.78 6.57 0.23
C SER A 140 6.14 5.78 -0.92
N LYS A 141 6.25 4.44 -0.89
CA LYS A 141 5.61 3.57 -1.89
C LYS A 141 4.09 3.69 -1.88
N ALA A 142 3.50 3.70 -0.69
CA ALA A 142 2.05 3.76 -0.55
C ALA A 142 1.49 5.13 -0.95
N VAL A 143 2.16 6.22 -0.55
CA VAL A 143 1.79 7.58 -0.95
C VAL A 143 1.92 7.74 -2.47
N GLY A 144 3.02 7.32 -3.08
CA GLY A 144 3.18 7.39 -4.54
C GLY A 144 2.07 6.63 -5.30
N TRP A 145 1.59 5.52 -4.76
CA TRP A 145 0.44 4.80 -5.31
C TRP A 145 -0.87 5.59 -5.19
N LEU A 146 -1.08 6.27 -4.05
CA LEU A 146 -2.26 7.12 -3.82
C LEU A 146 -2.22 8.39 -4.69
N GLU A 147 -1.06 9.04 -4.80
CA GLU A 147 -0.86 10.21 -5.67
C GLU A 147 -1.17 9.90 -7.14
N GLN A 148 -0.68 8.76 -7.66
CA GLN A 148 -0.95 8.33 -9.04
C GLN A 148 -2.44 8.12 -9.35
N ARG A 149 -3.26 7.98 -8.30
CA ARG A 149 -4.72 7.78 -8.41
C ARG A 149 -5.53 9.01 -8.02
N GLY A 150 -4.86 10.13 -7.72
CA GLY A 150 -5.50 11.36 -7.29
C GLY A 150 -6.18 11.26 -5.92
N LEU A 151 -5.82 10.25 -5.11
CA LEU A 151 -6.39 10.05 -3.77
C LEU A 151 -5.68 10.86 -2.68
N VAL A 152 -4.48 11.34 -2.95
CA VAL A 152 -3.67 12.16 -2.05
C VAL A 152 -2.93 13.18 -2.90
N GLY A 153 -2.94 14.43 -2.48
CA GLY A 153 -2.12 15.49 -3.02
C GLY A 153 -0.81 15.65 -2.24
N ARG A 154 0.10 16.42 -2.80
CA ARG A 154 1.34 16.82 -2.15
C ARG A 154 1.47 18.34 -2.17
N GLU A 155 1.65 18.90 -1.00
CA GLU A 155 1.93 20.32 -0.81
C GLU A 155 3.33 20.50 -0.21
N ARG A 156 3.96 21.61 -0.54
CA ARG A 156 5.27 21.95 -0.01
C ARG A 156 5.11 22.91 1.16
N ASP A 157 5.48 22.45 2.34
CA ASP A 157 5.51 23.25 3.56
C ASP A 157 6.96 23.54 3.95
N GLY A 158 7.49 24.67 3.47
CA GLY A 158 8.89 25.04 3.63
C GLY A 158 9.85 24.01 3.00
N ARG A 159 10.59 23.27 3.84
CA ARG A 159 11.52 22.21 3.41
C ARG A 159 10.94 20.78 3.46
N ARG A 160 9.66 20.63 3.83
CA ARG A 160 9.02 19.32 4.01
C ARG A 160 7.83 19.19 3.08
N ASP A 161 7.62 18.00 2.57
CA ASP A 161 6.40 17.67 1.85
C ASP A 161 5.32 17.27 2.86
N ARG A 162 4.12 17.81 2.70
CA ARG A 162 2.89 17.38 3.37
C ARG A 162 2.01 16.67 2.37
N TYR A 163 1.46 15.58 2.80
CA TYR A 163 0.44 14.85 2.06
C TYR A 163 -0.92 15.35 2.51
N VAL A 164 -1.76 15.68 1.56
CA VAL A 164 -3.07 16.29 1.81
C VAL A 164 -4.17 15.46 1.16
N ILE A 165 -5.31 15.42 1.83
CA ILE A 165 -6.55 14.95 1.27
C ILE A 165 -7.53 16.12 1.28
N ASP A 166 -8.10 16.41 0.13
CA ASP A 166 -9.12 17.44 0.04
C ASP A 166 -10.53 16.82 0.06
N GLU A 167 -11.53 17.65 0.21
CA GLU A 167 -12.94 17.23 0.24
C GLU A 167 -13.41 16.68 -1.12
N HIS A 168 -12.67 16.97 -2.21
CA HIS A 168 -12.98 16.52 -3.56
C HIS A 168 -12.23 15.22 -3.94
N VAL A 169 -11.51 14.61 -3.00
CA VAL A 169 -10.71 13.39 -3.27
C VAL A 169 -11.51 12.30 -3.96
N TRP A 170 -12.76 12.10 -3.57
CA TRP A 170 -13.62 11.08 -4.18
C TRP A 170 -14.04 11.44 -5.59
N TYR A 171 -14.23 12.71 -5.87
CA TYR A 171 -14.48 13.20 -7.21
C TYR A 171 -13.27 12.99 -8.13
N GLN A 172 -12.06 13.28 -7.65
CA GLN A 172 -10.81 13.02 -8.38
C GLN A 172 -10.59 11.52 -8.62
N ALA A 173 -10.84 10.68 -7.61
CA ALA A 173 -10.79 9.23 -7.75
C ALA A 173 -11.80 8.70 -8.77
N TRP A 174 -12.99 9.28 -8.80
CA TRP A 174 -14.02 8.97 -9.79
C TRP A 174 -13.55 9.30 -11.21
N LEU A 175 -13.01 10.50 -11.43
CA LEU A 175 -12.49 10.90 -12.73
C LEU A 175 -11.34 9.99 -13.20
N ALA A 176 -10.43 9.61 -12.30
CA ALA A 176 -9.38 8.66 -12.61
C ALA A 176 -9.93 7.28 -13.02
N SER A 177 -11.05 6.85 -12.44
CA SER A 177 -11.75 5.62 -12.81
C SER A 177 -12.32 5.69 -14.22
N VAL A 178 -12.87 6.83 -14.63
CA VAL A 178 -13.40 7.05 -16.00
C VAL A 178 -12.30 6.80 -17.03
N GLY A 179 -11.09 7.33 -16.83
CA GLY A 179 -9.95 7.07 -17.69
C GLY A 179 -9.57 5.58 -17.78
N SER A 180 -9.82 4.82 -16.73
CA SER A 180 -9.62 3.36 -16.75
C SER A 180 -10.66 2.65 -17.59
N MET A 181 -11.91 3.08 -17.54
CA MET A 181 -12.99 2.52 -18.38
C MET A 181 -12.71 2.74 -19.87
N ALA A 182 -12.22 3.92 -20.26
CA ALA A 182 -11.82 4.20 -21.62
C ALA A 182 -10.71 3.24 -22.11
N ARG A 183 -9.66 3.03 -21.29
CA ARG A 183 -8.59 2.08 -21.63
C ARG A 183 -9.10 0.63 -21.79
N TRP A 184 -10.00 0.20 -20.92
CA TRP A 184 -10.65 -1.11 -21.05
C TRP A 184 -11.44 -1.23 -22.35
N ALA A 185 -12.25 -0.22 -22.69
CA ALA A 185 -13.03 -0.18 -23.91
C ALA A 185 -12.14 -0.27 -25.17
N ASP A 186 -11.07 0.53 -25.22
CA ASP A 186 -10.16 0.57 -26.36
C ASP A 186 -9.39 -0.75 -26.55
N LEU A 187 -8.82 -1.30 -25.48
CA LEU A 187 -8.05 -2.53 -25.58
C LEU A 187 -8.93 -3.73 -25.96
N THR A 188 -10.13 -3.81 -25.38
CA THR A 188 -11.06 -4.89 -25.72
C THR A 188 -11.63 -4.75 -27.13
N ARG A 189 -11.81 -3.53 -27.66
CA ARG A 189 -12.16 -3.29 -29.06
C ARG A 189 -11.04 -3.79 -29.99
N GLN A 190 -9.79 -3.40 -29.75
CA GLN A 190 -8.64 -3.89 -30.52
C GLN A 190 -8.56 -5.42 -30.52
N GLY A 191 -8.80 -6.05 -29.37
CA GLY A 191 -8.84 -7.51 -29.27
C GLY A 191 -9.99 -8.14 -30.07
N ALA A 192 -11.17 -7.49 -30.10
CA ALA A 192 -12.31 -7.95 -30.88
C ALA A 192 -12.01 -7.88 -32.40
N ASP A 193 -11.37 -6.80 -32.85
CA ASP A 193 -10.98 -6.62 -34.25
C ASP A 193 -9.92 -7.67 -34.65
N LEU A 194 -8.92 -7.91 -33.78
CA LEU A 194 -7.85 -8.87 -34.01
C LEU A 194 -8.35 -10.33 -34.11
N LEU A 195 -9.29 -10.70 -33.21
CA LEU A 195 -9.80 -12.08 -33.16
C LEU A 195 -10.99 -12.33 -34.11
N GLY A 196 -11.48 -11.29 -34.76
CA GLY A 196 -12.65 -11.33 -35.65
C GLY A 196 -13.97 -11.30 -34.89
N GLY A 197 -14.77 -10.27 -35.14
CA GLY A 197 -16.05 -10.02 -34.42
C GLY A 197 -17.07 -11.16 -34.53
N ALA A 198 -17.00 -11.99 -35.56
CA ALA A 198 -17.86 -13.15 -35.74
C ALA A 198 -17.44 -14.38 -34.90
N THR A 199 -16.22 -14.39 -34.37
CA THR A 199 -15.77 -15.47 -33.48
C THR A 199 -16.35 -15.33 -32.08
N PRO A 200 -16.54 -16.42 -31.33
CA PRO A 200 -16.99 -16.33 -29.93
C PRO A 200 -16.06 -15.48 -29.05
N ALA A 201 -14.76 -15.47 -29.30
CA ALA A 201 -13.78 -14.65 -28.57
C ALA A 201 -13.92 -13.17 -28.92
N GLY A 202 -13.95 -12.83 -30.21
CA GLY A 202 -14.12 -11.47 -30.68
C GLY A 202 -15.46 -10.86 -30.25
N ALA A 203 -16.55 -11.66 -30.34
CA ALA A 203 -17.88 -11.24 -29.87
C ALA A 203 -17.91 -10.90 -28.36
N ARG A 204 -17.24 -11.70 -27.51
CA ARG A 204 -17.11 -11.41 -26.08
C ARG A 204 -16.35 -10.12 -25.82
N LEU A 205 -15.21 -9.92 -26.50
CA LEU A 205 -14.43 -8.69 -26.35
C LEU A 205 -15.17 -7.46 -26.86
N GLY A 206 -15.90 -7.59 -27.98
CA GLY A 206 -16.74 -6.53 -28.51
C GLY A 206 -17.88 -6.14 -27.56
N ALA A 207 -18.54 -7.12 -26.92
CA ALA A 207 -19.54 -6.87 -25.88
C ALA A 207 -18.92 -6.16 -24.66
N THR A 208 -17.75 -6.60 -24.22
CA THR A 208 -17.00 -5.98 -23.11
C THR A 208 -16.61 -4.53 -23.44
N SER A 209 -16.14 -4.27 -24.65
CA SER A 209 -15.81 -2.92 -25.11
C SER A 209 -17.03 -1.99 -25.01
N ARG A 210 -18.17 -2.42 -25.57
CA ARG A 210 -19.42 -1.63 -25.49
C ARG A 210 -19.85 -1.36 -24.06
N PHE A 211 -19.77 -2.37 -23.18
CA PHE A 211 -20.10 -2.19 -21.77
C PHE A 211 -19.25 -1.07 -21.14
N PHE A 212 -17.93 -1.11 -21.29
CA PHE A 212 -17.04 -0.09 -20.70
C PHE A 212 -17.21 1.28 -21.36
N GLN A 213 -17.55 1.36 -22.66
CA GLN A 213 -17.86 2.62 -23.31
C GLN A 213 -19.13 3.28 -22.73
N HIS A 214 -20.20 2.49 -22.51
CA HIS A 214 -21.43 2.99 -21.90
C HIS A 214 -21.19 3.40 -20.46
N LEU A 215 -20.58 2.52 -19.66
CA LEU A 215 -20.27 2.80 -18.27
C LEU A 215 -19.39 4.08 -18.12
N GLY A 216 -18.36 4.24 -18.96
CA GLY A 216 -17.53 5.44 -18.93
C GLY A 216 -18.31 6.72 -19.22
N ARG A 217 -19.24 6.71 -20.17
CA ARG A 217 -20.11 7.86 -20.48
C ARG A 217 -21.04 8.19 -19.32
N ASP A 218 -21.69 7.19 -18.74
CA ASP A 218 -22.60 7.37 -17.60
C ASP A 218 -21.84 7.94 -16.39
N MET A 219 -20.63 7.47 -16.17
CA MET A 219 -19.74 7.99 -15.11
C MET A 219 -19.36 9.45 -15.33
N VAL A 220 -19.07 9.89 -16.56
CA VAL A 220 -18.79 11.31 -16.84
C VAL A 220 -20.02 12.17 -16.55
N GLN A 221 -21.18 11.76 -17.02
CA GLN A 221 -22.43 12.50 -16.77
C GLN A 221 -22.75 12.61 -15.27
N ALA A 222 -22.59 11.51 -14.53
CA ALA A 222 -22.76 11.51 -13.08
C ALA A 222 -21.76 12.45 -12.39
N ALA A 223 -20.48 12.44 -12.81
CA ALA A 223 -19.45 13.33 -12.26
C ALA A 223 -19.82 14.81 -12.47
N GLU A 224 -20.26 15.18 -13.64
CA GLU A 224 -20.69 16.55 -13.94
C GLU A 224 -21.90 16.99 -13.10
N HIS A 225 -22.89 16.11 -12.96
CA HIS A 225 -24.04 16.36 -12.11
C HIS A 225 -23.64 16.60 -10.65
N TRP A 226 -22.81 15.75 -10.09
CA TRP A 226 -22.33 15.90 -8.71
C TRP A 226 -21.44 17.15 -8.52
N ARG A 227 -20.60 17.50 -9.49
CA ARG A 227 -19.82 18.73 -9.44
C ARG A 227 -20.71 19.96 -9.31
N GLN A 228 -21.78 20.02 -10.09
CA GLN A 228 -22.74 21.14 -10.02
C GLN A 228 -23.48 21.16 -8.67
N THR A 229 -23.84 19.99 -8.14
CA THR A 229 -24.55 19.88 -6.85
C THR A 229 -23.68 20.30 -5.68
N LEU A 230 -22.39 19.87 -5.65
CA LEU A 230 -21.43 20.23 -4.60
C LEU A 230 -21.01 21.70 -4.66
N SER A 231 -20.91 22.30 -5.86
CA SER A 231 -20.58 23.73 -6.02
C SER A 231 -21.71 24.66 -5.60
N ASN A 232 -22.93 24.13 -5.45
CA ASN A 232 -24.11 24.91 -5.03
C ASN A 232 -24.48 24.70 -3.55
N GLN A 233 -23.68 23.95 -2.79
CA GLN A 233 -23.82 23.88 -1.34
C GLN A 233 -23.09 25.06 -0.71
N PRO A 234 -23.75 25.87 0.13
CA PRO A 234 -23.17 27.07 0.77
C PRO A 234 -22.07 26.74 1.77
#